data_aa8d5fa722d8fe679c99957e71546495
#
_entry.id   aa8d5fa722d8fe679c99957e71546495
#
_cell.length_a   1.000
_cell.length_b   1.000
_cell.length_c   1.000
_cell.angle_alpha   90.00
_cell.angle_beta   90.00
_cell.angle_gamma   90.00
#
_symmetry.space_group_name_H-M   'P 1'
#
loop_
_entity.id
_entity.type
_entity.pdbx_description
1 polymer ?
#
loop_
_entity_poly.entity_id
_entity_poly.type
_entity_poly.pdbx_seq_one_letter_code
_entity_poly.pdbx_strand_id
1 'polypeptide(L)'
;MKQKIFVLYTGGTIGMTQSSAGLRPDTALVDKALAPFSDGLDFEWHVCQPLIDSSAVTLQNQRDWLELIIAKLPDYDGILVLHGTDTMAYTANLFALSLQGLDKPIILTGSQWPYDAANSDAPRNLAISVSAFSLKLKQVAIAFDGKLFPAVGSSKVSTETAAGFDNLHFGALAEWEENKGWHNIRTAPTQHSDGLKPRLPSPEAKVSVRTLIPGYAAQELSDGLPHLSTQALILQSYGHGNAPSDDAFVRAVQAFTQQGKLLLNISQVPQGCAAAVYAQGDALRQAGIINGGKCNLETATALMTLAVSHDWNADKVQQELRQLNLL
;
A
#
# COMPACT_ATOMS: atom_id res chain seq x y z
N MET A 1 17.60 -14.00 24.13
CA MET A 1 18.27 -13.58 22.87
C MET A 1 17.58 -12.30 22.41
N LYS A 2 18.32 -11.32 21.90
CA LYS A 2 17.75 -10.12 21.28
C LYS A 2 17.01 -10.53 20.01
N GLN A 3 15.89 -9.87 19.69
CA GLN A 3 15.24 -10.04 18.38
C GLN A 3 16.11 -9.40 17.30
N LYS A 4 16.27 -10.09 16.18
CA LYS A 4 17.01 -9.59 15.01
C LYS A 4 16.07 -8.91 14.04
N ILE A 5 16.30 -7.65 13.75
CA ILE A 5 15.48 -6.84 12.84
C ILE A 5 16.34 -6.43 11.64
N PHE A 6 15.88 -6.77 10.46
CA PHE A 6 16.46 -6.25 9.23
C PHE A 6 15.84 -4.90 8.89
N VAL A 7 16.68 -3.89 8.68
CA VAL A 7 16.25 -2.53 8.34
C VAL A 7 16.56 -2.24 6.89
N LEU A 8 15.51 -2.05 6.10
CA LEU A 8 15.60 -1.63 4.71
C LEU A 8 15.37 -0.12 4.62
N TYR A 9 16.42 0.64 4.33
CA TYR A 9 16.30 2.08 4.10
C TYR A 9 16.26 2.38 2.62
N THR A 10 15.07 2.74 2.12
CA THR A 10 14.83 2.99 0.70
C THR A 10 15.02 4.45 0.31
N GLY A 11 14.95 5.37 1.28
CA GLY A 11 15.00 6.81 1.10
C GLY A 11 13.92 7.53 1.93
N GLY A 12 13.61 8.76 1.54
CA GLY A 12 12.60 9.57 2.21
C GLY A 12 13.16 10.54 3.24
N THR A 13 12.30 11.46 3.68
CA THR A 13 12.64 12.61 4.53
C THR A 13 13.23 12.21 5.88
N ILE A 14 12.87 11.04 6.40
CA ILE A 14 13.26 10.55 7.72
C ILE A 14 14.80 10.46 7.91
N GLY A 15 15.55 10.19 6.85
CA GLY A 15 17.01 10.12 6.89
C GLY A 15 17.68 11.28 6.16
N MET A 16 17.01 12.43 6.00
CA MET A 16 17.55 13.62 5.37
C MET A 16 17.94 14.64 6.43
N THR A 17 19.05 15.35 6.17
CA THR A 17 19.52 16.51 6.95
C THR A 17 19.46 17.78 6.12
N GLN A 18 19.28 18.91 6.79
CA GLN A 18 19.31 20.23 6.14
C GLN A 18 20.75 20.57 5.71
N SER A 19 20.91 21.01 4.47
CA SER A 19 22.16 21.54 3.94
C SER A 19 21.96 22.90 3.29
N SER A 20 23.04 23.59 2.94
CA SER A 20 22.97 24.86 2.18
C SER A 20 22.34 24.72 0.80
N ALA A 21 22.30 23.49 0.24
CA ALA A 21 21.71 23.17 -1.04
C ALA A 21 20.32 22.51 -0.92
N GLY A 22 19.71 22.51 0.28
CA GLY A 22 18.45 21.83 0.60
C GLY A 22 18.65 20.53 1.38
N LEU A 23 17.63 19.68 1.42
CA LEU A 23 17.69 18.38 2.10
C LEU A 23 18.61 17.42 1.36
N ARG A 24 19.49 16.73 2.09
CA ARG A 24 20.37 15.68 1.56
C ARG A 24 20.29 14.42 2.43
N PRO A 25 20.45 13.22 1.87
CA PRO A 25 20.52 11.97 2.63
C PRO A 25 21.70 11.97 3.60
N ASP A 26 21.44 11.51 4.83
CA ASP A 26 22.47 11.22 5.84
C ASP A 26 22.26 9.81 6.42
N THR A 27 23.06 8.87 5.96
CA THR A 27 22.93 7.46 6.39
C THR A 27 23.38 7.24 7.83
N ALA A 28 24.30 8.07 8.35
CA ALA A 28 24.74 7.99 9.73
C ALA A 28 23.65 8.41 10.73
N LEU A 29 22.68 9.21 10.27
CA LEU A 29 21.53 9.62 11.06
C LEU A 29 20.67 8.43 11.48
N VAL A 30 20.54 7.45 10.61
CA VAL A 30 19.68 6.29 10.82
C VAL A 30 20.26 5.35 11.88
N ASP A 31 21.59 5.13 11.87
CA ASP A 31 22.29 4.39 12.95
C ASP A 31 22.09 5.08 14.30
N LYS A 32 22.26 6.40 14.33
CA LYS A 32 22.04 7.21 15.52
C LYS A 32 20.60 7.15 16.02
N ALA A 33 19.63 7.12 15.10
CA ALA A 33 18.22 7.11 15.42
C ALA A 33 17.75 5.77 16.03
N LEU A 34 18.37 4.64 15.68
CA LEU A 34 18.04 3.32 16.23
C LEU A 34 18.91 2.92 17.42
N ALA A 35 20.03 3.59 17.66
CA ALA A 35 20.92 3.30 18.80
C ALA A 35 20.20 3.21 20.16
N PRO A 36 19.19 4.07 20.49
CA PRO A 36 18.46 3.96 21.75
C PRO A 36 17.70 2.64 21.93
N PHE A 37 17.41 1.90 20.87
CA PHE A 37 16.63 0.65 20.91
C PHE A 37 17.51 -0.61 20.88
N SER A 38 18.83 -0.47 20.81
CA SER A 38 19.79 -1.59 20.68
C SER A 38 19.91 -2.47 21.94
N ASP A 39 19.38 -2.06 23.08
CA ASP A 39 19.37 -2.89 24.29
C ASP A 39 18.46 -4.13 24.16
N GLY A 40 17.34 -4.03 23.44
CA GLY A 40 16.36 -5.10 23.22
C GLY A 40 16.41 -5.75 21.85
N LEU A 41 16.94 -5.05 20.86
CA LEU A 41 16.93 -5.44 19.46
C LEU A 41 18.33 -5.41 18.85
N ASP A 42 18.55 -6.23 17.85
CA ASP A 42 19.75 -6.26 17.02
C ASP A 42 19.37 -5.87 15.60
N PHE A 43 19.98 -4.80 15.07
CA PHE A 43 19.62 -4.24 13.78
C PHE A 43 20.70 -4.53 12.74
N GLU A 44 20.30 -5.12 11.62
CA GLU A 44 21.14 -5.20 10.42
C GLU A 44 20.56 -4.32 9.33
N TRP A 45 21.39 -3.48 8.74
CA TRP A 45 21.00 -2.46 7.77
C TRP A 45 21.26 -2.84 6.34
N HIS A 46 20.33 -2.47 5.48
CA HIS A 46 20.56 -2.33 4.05
C HIS A 46 20.12 -0.94 3.61
N VAL A 47 21.05 -0.15 3.15
CA VAL A 47 20.79 1.19 2.60
C VAL A 47 20.76 1.07 1.08
N CYS A 48 19.63 1.37 0.46
CA CYS A 48 19.50 1.35 -1.00
C CYS A 48 20.40 2.40 -1.65
N GLN A 49 21.01 2.04 -2.76
CA GLN A 49 21.88 2.94 -3.53
C GLN A 49 21.47 2.96 -4.98
N PRO A 50 21.03 4.13 -5.48
CA PRO A 50 20.82 5.38 -4.74
C PRO A 50 19.61 5.29 -3.79
N LEU A 51 19.56 6.16 -2.78
CA LEU A 51 18.33 6.43 -2.04
C LEU A 51 17.31 7.07 -2.97
N ILE A 52 16.05 6.64 -2.89
CA ILE A 52 15.01 7.00 -3.84
C ILE A 52 14.02 7.96 -3.16
N ASP A 53 13.74 9.08 -3.84
CA ASP A 53 12.55 9.86 -3.52
C ASP A 53 11.32 9.01 -3.81
N SER A 54 10.41 8.90 -2.85
CA SER A 54 9.23 8.02 -2.97
C SER A 54 8.34 8.39 -4.16
N SER A 55 8.35 9.64 -4.62
CA SER A 55 7.65 10.06 -5.84
C SER A 55 8.23 9.45 -7.12
N ALA A 56 9.46 8.97 -7.08
CA ALA A 56 10.16 8.34 -8.21
C ALA A 56 10.24 6.81 -8.10
N VAL A 57 9.58 6.20 -7.12
CA VAL A 57 9.55 4.73 -6.94
C VAL A 57 8.89 4.06 -8.14
N THR A 58 9.55 3.02 -8.66
CA THR A 58 9.07 2.19 -9.77
C THR A 58 8.68 0.78 -9.29
N LEU A 59 7.96 0.05 -10.15
CA LEU A 59 7.66 -1.37 -9.88
C LEU A 59 8.93 -2.22 -9.80
N GLN A 60 10.00 -1.87 -10.54
CA GLN A 60 11.28 -2.54 -10.42
C GLN A 60 11.87 -2.37 -9.01
N ASN A 61 11.87 -1.14 -8.48
CA ASN A 61 12.36 -0.89 -7.12
C ASN A 61 11.57 -1.70 -6.08
N GLN A 62 10.25 -1.70 -6.18
CA GLN A 62 9.39 -2.46 -5.26
C GLN A 62 9.63 -3.97 -5.37
N ARG A 63 9.87 -4.48 -6.57
CA ARG A 63 10.24 -5.88 -6.81
C ARG A 63 11.59 -6.21 -6.17
N ASP A 64 12.62 -5.40 -6.39
CA ASP A 64 13.94 -5.60 -5.84
C ASP A 64 13.92 -5.62 -4.30
N TRP A 65 13.14 -4.72 -3.70
CA TRP A 65 12.92 -4.69 -2.25
C TRP A 65 12.20 -5.93 -1.73
N LEU A 66 11.17 -6.40 -2.44
CA LEU A 66 10.47 -7.65 -2.09
C LEU A 66 11.39 -8.86 -2.17
N GLU A 67 12.19 -8.99 -3.23
CA GLU A 67 13.16 -10.07 -3.37
C GLU A 67 14.19 -10.07 -2.22
N LEU A 68 14.70 -8.89 -1.85
CA LEU A 68 15.59 -8.73 -0.70
C LEU A 68 14.89 -9.11 0.62
N ILE A 69 13.68 -8.62 0.86
CA ILE A 69 12.89 -8.94 2.06
C ILE A 69 12.67 -10.45 2.15
N ILE A 70 12.24 -11.11 1.06
CA ILE A 70 12.02 -12.56 1.02
C ILE A 70 13.30 -13.33 1.37
N ALA A 71 14.44 -12.90 0.86
CA ALA A 71 15.74 -13.50 1.15
C ALA A 71 16.16 -13.35 2.62
N LYS A 72 15.77 -12.24 3.26
CA LYS A 72 16.13 -11.93 4.66
C LYS A 72 15.14 -12.50 5.69
N LEU A 73 13.88 -12.70 5.34
CA LEU A 73 12.86 -13.18 6.28
C LEU A 73 13.24 -14.43 7.10
N PRO A 74 13.95 -15.46 6.54
CA PRO A 74 14.30 -16.64 7.34
C PRO A 74 15.19 -16.34 8.54
N ASP A 75 16.11 -15.37 8.43
CA ASP A 75 17.17 -15.11 9.39
C ASP A 75 16.83 -14.01 10.42
N TYR A 76 15.68 -13.32 10.24
CA TYR A 76 15.26 -12.18 11.08
C TYR A 76 13.88 -12.41 11.69
N ASP A 77 13.64 -11.77 12.84
CA ASP A 77 12.36 -11.82 13.56
C ASP A 77 11.34 -10.81 13.01
N GLY A 78 11.80 -9.87 12.20
CA GLY A 78 10.97 -8.88 11.53
C GLY A 78 11.77 -7.96 10.63
N ILE A 79 11.05 -7.18 9.82
CA ILE A 79 11.62 -6.22 8.87
C ILE A 79 11.09 -4.81 9.19
N LEU A 80 11.98 -3.84 9.29
CA LEU A 80 11.65 -2.42 9.35
C LEU A 80 12.00 -1.78 8.00
N VAL A 81 11.02 -1.13 7.38
CA VAL A 81 11.24 -0.42 6.11
C VAL A 81 11.10 1.07 6.34
N LEU A 82 12.19 1.82 6.10
CA LEU A 82 12.18 3.27 6.12
C LEU A 82 11.95 3.78 4.69
N HIS A 83 10.85 4.53 4.50
CA HIS A 83 10.33 4.88 3.18
C HIS A 83 9.85 6.34 3.15
N GLY A 84 9.94 6.99 2.00
CA GLY A 84 9.32 8.30 1.80
C GLY A 84 7.79 8.23 1.84
N THR A 85 7.14 9.21 2.43
CA THR A 85 5.70 9.13 2.76
C THR A 85 4.76 9.16 1.56
N ASP A 86 5.16 9.74 0.40
CA ASP A 86 4.25 9.97 -0.72
C ASP A 86 3.70 8.69 -1.35
N THR A 87 4.52 7.65 -1.45
CA THR A 87 4.10 6.36 -2.01
C THR A 87 4.22 5.20 -1.02
N MET A 88 4.46 5.48 0.27
CA MET A 88 4.60 4.43 1.28
C MET A 88 3.35 3.54 1.37
N ALA A 89 2.15 4.10 1.27
CA ALA A 89 0.93 3.32 1.29
C ALA A 89 0.81 2.39 0.07
N TYR A 90 1.24 2.82 -1.13
CA TYR A 90 1.29 1.96 -2.31
C TYR A 90 2.26 0.79 -2.11
N THR A 91 3.47 1.08 -1.62
CA THR A 91 4.49 0.06 -1.33
C THR A 91 4.00 -0.92 -0.26
N ALA A 92 3.40 -0.43 0.83
CA ALA A 92 2.88 -1.27 1.90
C ALA A 92 1.76 -2.21 1.43
N ASN A 93 0.79 -1.69 0.64
CA ASN A 93 -0.27 -2.49 0.06
C ASN A 93 0.30 -3.56 -0.89
N LEU A 94 1.24 -3.20 -1.76
CA LEU A 94 1.87 -4.17 -2.66
C LEU A 94 2.62 -5.26 -1.88
N PHE A 95 3.37 -4.90 -0.83
CA PHE A 95 4.07 -5.87 0.01
C PHE A 95 3.09 -6.82 0.71
N ALA A 96 1.99 -6.29 1.25
CA ALA A 96 0.97 -7.11 1.91
C ALA A 96 0.33 -8.14 0.96
N LEU A 97 0.03 -7.74 -0.28
CA LEU A 97 -0.56 -8.63 -1.27
C LEU A 97 0.46 -9.59 -1.88
N SER A 98 1.73 -9.17 -1.96
CA SER A 98 2.83 -9.99 -2.49
C SER A 98 3.31 -11.08 -1.52
N LEU A 99 3.24 -10.83 -0.21
CA LEU A 99 3.82 -11.72 0.81
C LEU A 99 2.73 -12.52 1.54
N GLN A 100 1.95 -13.28 0.78
CA GLN A 100 0.91 -14.13 1.35
C GLN A 100 1.50 -15.25 2.21
N GLY A 101 0.88 -15.49 3.36
CA GLY A 101 1.36 -16.47 4.33
C GLY A 101 2.52 -15.97 5.18
N LEU A 102 2.73 -14.65 5.25
CA LEU A 102 3.73 -14.02 6.11
C LEU A 102 3.48 -14.38 7.58
N ASP A 103 4.52 -14.83 8.27
CA ASP A 103 4.49 -15.25 9.67
C ASP A 103 5.25 -14.31 10.61
N LYS A 104 5.84 -13.24 10.08
CA LYS A 104 6.64 -12.24 10.81
C LYS A 104 6.16 -10.83 10.47
N PRO A 105 6.39 -9.83 11.36
CA PRO A 105 6.03 -8.45 11.08
C PRO A 105 6.93 -7.79 10.05
N ILE A 106 6.33 -7.06 9.12
CA ILE A 106 7.01 -6.08 8.27
C ILE A 106 6.39 -4.72 8.55
N ILE A 107 7.14 -3.82 9.14
CA ILE A 107 6.67 -2.49 9.56
C ILE A 107 7.26 -1.44 8.63
N LEU A 108 6.40 -0.68 7.95
CA LEU A 108 6.83 0.48 7.18
C LEU A 108 6.62 1.74 8.00
N THR A 109 7.57 2.67 7.90
CA THR A 109 7.47 4.00 8.48
C THR A 109 8.29 5.01 7.69
N GLY A 110 8.09 6.27 8.02
CA GLY A 110 8.76 7.43 7.47
C GLY A 110 8.46 8.64 8.34
N SER A 111 8.67 9.83 7.80
CA SER A 111 8.30 11.06 8.49
C SER A 111 7.87 12.16 7.53
N GLN A 112 7.03 13.08 8.01
CA GLN A 112 6.67 14.29 7.26
C GLN A 112 7.83 15.30 7.28
N TRP A 113 8.59 15.33 8.38
CA TRP A 113 9.72 16.24 8.56
C TRP A 113 11.05 15.50 8.73
N PRO A 114 12.20 16.12 8.35
CA PRO A 114 13.52 15.58 8.60
C PRO A 114 13.75 15.25 10.07
N TYR A 115 14.55 14.22 10.34
CA TYR A 115 14.79 13.75 11.72
C TYR A 115 15.29 14.86 12.65
N ASP A 116 16.20 15.73 12.17
CA ASP A 116 16.82 16.80 12.95
C ASP A 116 15.97 18.10 12.95
N ALA A 117 14.82 18.13 12.30
CA ALA A 117 13.96 19.31 12.30
C ALA A 117 13.31 19.52 13.67
N ALA A 118 13.11 20.79 14.04
CA ALA A 118 12.36 21.13 15.25
C ALA A 118 10.92 20.57 15.13
N ASN A 119 10.48 19.85 16.15
CA ASN A 119 9.16 19.19 16.19
C ASN A 119 8.96 18.09 15.13
N SER A 120 10.05 17.46 14.69
CA SER A 120 9.97 16.32 13.78
C SER A 120 9.14 15.17 14.36
N ASP A 121 8.34 14.54 13.51
CA ASP A 121 7.59 13.31 13.81
C ASP A 121 8.48 12.04 13.70
N ALA A 122 9.67 12.16 13.10
CA ALA A 122 10.55 11.02 12.84
C ALA A 122 10.97 10.23 14.09
N PRO A 123 11.42 10.87 15.20
CA PRO A 123 11.80 10.12 16.41
C PRO A 123 10.64 9.30 16.99
N ARG A 124 9.42 9.89 16.99
CA ARG A 124 8.21 9.22 17.47
C ARG A 124 7.83 8.06 16.55
N ASN A 125 7.82 8.27 15.25
CA ASN A 125 7.48 7.23 14.27
C ASN A 125 8.45 6.05 14.34
N LEU A 126 9.75 6.31 14.52
CA LEU A 126 10.75 5.24 14.73
C LEU A 126 10.50 4.47 16.03
N ALA A 127 10.28 5.18 17.15
CA ALA A 127 10.01 4.54 18.44
C ALA A 127 8.78 3.62 18.37
N ILE A 128 7.71 4.09 17.75
CA ILE A 128 6.47 3.32 17.54
C ILE A 128 6.75 2.10 16.68
N SER A 129 7.45 2.27 15.56
CA SER A 129 7.76 1.20 14.60
C SER A 129 8.59 0.10 15.26
N VAL A 130 9.59 0.47 16.03
CA VAL A 130 10.44 -0.48 16.76
C VAL A 130 9.64 -1.20 17.84
N SER A 131 8.82 -0.49 18.61
CA SER A 131 8.01 -1.10 19.66
C SER A 131 6.94 -2.05 19.11
N ALA A 132 6.50 -1.86 17.84
CA ALA A 132 5.51 -2.72 17.19
C ALA A 132 5.97 -4.18 17.01
N PHE A 133 7.27 -4.45 17.01
CA PHE A 133 7.79 -5.83 16.96
C PHE A 133 7.39 -6.66 18.18
N SER A 134 7.13 -6.02 19.32
CA SER A 134 6.62 -6.70 20.53
C SER A 134 5.23 -7.32 20.34
N LEU A 135 4.43 -6.80 19.39
CA LEU A 135 3.09 -7.30 19.07
C LEU A 135 3.09 -8.60 18.25
N LYS A 136 4.25 -9.02 17.75
CA LYS A 136 4.42 -10.27 16.97
C LYS A 136 3.38 -10.43 15.85
N LEU A 137 3.11 -9.35 15.13
CA LEU A 137 2.18 -9.36 14.01
C LEU A 137 2.68 -10.30 12.91
N LYS A 138 1.74 -10.89 12.17
CA LYS A 138 2.02 -11.76 11.02
C LYS A 138 1.52 -11.09 9.73
N GLN A 139 1.89 -9.84 9.54
CA GLN A 139 1.42 -9.03 8.41
C GLN A 139 2.31 -7.82 8.17
N VAL A 140 2.09 -7.18 7.03
CA VAL A 140 2.65 -5.87 6.70
C VAL A 140 1.78 -4.78 7.34
N ALA A 141 2.40 -3.82 8.01
CA ALA A 141 1.72 -2.71 8.68
C ALA A 141 2.46 -1.38 8.49
N ILE A 142 1.73 -0.28 8.58
CA ILE A 142 2.28 1.08 8.60
C ILE A 142 2.21 1.60 10.04
N ALA A 143 3.35 2.00 10.60
CA ALA A 143 3.42 2.65 11.90
C ALA A 143 3.61 4.16 11.70
N PHE A 144 2.65 4.97 12.13
CA PHE A 144 2.69 6.42 11.95
C PHE A 144 1.86 7.15 13.01
N ASP A 145 2.39 8.23 13.56
CA ASP A 145 1.74 9.14 14.52
C ASP A 145 0.97 8.42 15.66
N GLY A 146 1.60 7.48 16.34
CA GLY A 146 0.97 6.76 17.47
C GLY A 146 0.01 5.65 17.07
N LYS A 147 -0.12 5.33 15.79
CA LYS A 147 -1.03 4.29 15.30
C LYS A 147 -0.29 3.26 14.46
N LEU A 148 -0.80 2.05 14.51
CA LEU A 148 -0.36 0.95 13.68
C LEU A 148 -1.52 0.54 12.78
N PHE A 149 -1.38 0.71 11.48
CA PHE A 149 -2.41 0.41 10.50
C PHE A 149 -2.10 -0.88 9.74
N PRO A 150 -3.10 -1.73 9.40
CA PRO A 150 -2.88 -2.77 8.41
C PRO A 150 -2.50 -2.13 7.08
N ALA A 151 -1.57 -2.72 6.33
CA ALA A 151 -1.18 -2.15 5.03
C ALA A 151 -2.36 -2.08 4.06
N VAL A 152 -3.16 -3.16 3.98
CA VAL A 152 -4.36 -3.21 3.12
C VAL A 152 -5.38 -2.16 3.57
N GLY A 153 -5.77 -1.30 2.65
CA GLY A 153 -6.74 -0.24 2.88
C GLY A 153 -6.17 1.05 3.46
N SER A 154 -4.86 1.12 3.76
CA SER A 154 -4.22 2.34 4.25
C SER A 154 -3.89 3.31 3.13
N SER A 155 -4.07 4.60 3.40
CA SER A 155 -3.78 5.73 2.50
C SER A 155 -3.02 6.84 3.23
N LYS A 156 -2.26 7.64 2.47
CA LYS A 156 -1.79 8.96 2.94
C LYS A 156 -2.97 9.92 2.89
N VAL A 157 -3.32 10.52 4.03
CA VAL A 157 -4.51 11.38 4.18
C VAL A 157 -4.19 12.83 4.49
N SER A 158 -2.94 13.13 4.85
CA SER A 158 -2.50 14.50 5.13
C SER A 158 -1.05 14.73 4.72
N THR A 159 -0.77 15.94 4.26
CA THR A 159 0.58 16.51 4.06
C THR A 159 0.92 17.58 5.08
N GLU A 160 -0.05 17.98 5.90
CA GLU A 160 0.03 19.16 6.78
C GLU A 160 0.28 18.79 8.25
N THR A 161 -0.08 17.56 8.64
CA THR A 161 -0.04 17.14 10.05
C THR A 161 0.76 15.86 10.23
N ALA A 162 1.19 15.59 11.46
CA ALA A 162 1.83 14.32 11.81
C ALA A 162 0.93 13.10 11.55
N ALA A 163 -0.41 13.26 11.66
CA ALA A 163 -1.39 12.23 11.32
C ALA A 163 -1.50 12.05 9.78
N GLY A 164 -0.40 11.68 9.15
CA GLY A 164 -0.27 11.58 7.69
C GLY A 164 -0.98 10.39 7.06
N PHE A 165 -1.32 9.35 7.83
CA PHE A 165 -1.91 8.10 7.33
C PHE A 165 -3.17 7.73 8.09
N ASP A 166 -4.09 7.05 7.40
CA ASP A 166 -5.27 6.46 7.99
C ASP A 166 -5.71 5.20 7.21
N ASN A 167 -6.58 4.42 7.85
CA ASN A 167 -7.26 3.28 7.26
C ASN A 167 -8.76 3.37 7.57
N LEU A 168 -9.51 4.02 6.69
CA LEU A 168 -10.90 4.40 6.93
C LEU A 168 -11.86 3.22 7.02
N HIS A 169 -11.55 2.08 6.43
CA HIS A 169 -12.39 0.88 6.48
C HIS A 169 -12.06 -0.06 7.62
N PHE A 170 -10.77 -0.25 7.88
CA PHE A 170 -10.33 -1.23 8.88
C PHE A 170 -9.86 -0.58 10.18
N GLY A 171 -9.51 0.72 10.15
CA GLY A 171 -8.97 1.47 11.28
C GLY A 171 -7.59 0.97 11.73
N ALA A 172 -7.07 1.48 12.84
CA ALA A 172 -5.78 1.04 13.39
C ALA A 172 -5.83 -0.36 13.99
N LEU A 173 -4.76 -1.13 13.87
CA LEU A 173 -4.55 -2.42 14.56
C LEU A 173 -4.27 -2.22 16.05
N ALA A 174 -3.56 -1.16 16.39
CA ALA A 174 -3.23 -0.78 17.74
C ALA A 174 -2.92 0.72 17.81
N GLU A 175 -3.03 1.28 19.00
CA GLU A 175 -2.68 2.67 19.30
C GLU A 175 -1.58 2.68 20.36
N TRP A 176 -0.66 3.64 20.26
CA TRP A 176 0.48 3.76 21.15
C TRP A 176 0.51 5.12 21.85
N GLU A 177 0.64 5.08 23.17
CA GLU A 177 0.86 6.25 24.01
C GLU A 177 2.14 6.07 24.83
N GLU A 178 2.94 7.13 24.97
CA GLU A 178 4.25 7.09 25.61
C GLU A 178 4.21 6.49 27.03
N ASN A 179 3.18 6.81 27.80
CA ASN A 179 3.07 6.36 29.20
C ASN A 179 2.26 5.05 29.39
N LYS A 180 1.63 4.54 28.33
CA LYS A 180 0.78 3.34 28.37
C LYS A 180 1.28 2.21 27.49
N GLY A 181 2.16 2.53 26.52
CA GLY A 181 2.53 1.58 25.48
C GLY A 181 1.39 1.29 24.51
N TRP A 182 1.37 0.08 23.96
CA TRP A 182 0.32 -0.36 23.03
C TRP A 182 -0.99 -0.66 23.77
N HIS A 183 -2.08 -0.10 23.27
CA HIS A 183 -3.44 -0.34 23.73
C HIS A 183 -4.40 -0.43 22.53
N ASN A 184 -5.68 -0.70 22.78
CA ASN A 184 -6.70 -0.93 21.75
C ASN A 184 -6.24 -1.95 20.70
N ILE A 185 -5.46 -2.96 21.12
CA ILE A 185 -4.88 -3.96 20.24
C ILE A 185 -6.00 -4.84 19.68
N ARG A 186 -6.12 -4.85 18.35
CA ARG A 186 -7.02 -5.74 17.62
C ARG A 186 -6.22 -6.89 17.05
N THR A 187 -6.60 -8.11 17.40
CA THR A 187 -6.03 -9.29 16.76
C THR A 187 -6.47 -9.34 15.31
N ALA A 188 -5.52 -9.30 14.40
CA ALA A 188 -5.82 -9.63 13.01
C ALA A 188 -6.35 -11.07 12.94
N PRO A 189 -7.32 -11.37 12.05
CA PRO A 189 -7.73 -12.73 11.80
C PRO A 189 -6.47 -13.57 11.51
N THR A 190 -6.28 -14.65 12.25
CA THR A 190 -5.17 -15.57 12.02
C THR A 190 -5.33 -16.14 10.61
N GLN A 191 -4.58 -15.64 9.65
CA GLN A 191 -4.45 -16.32 8.39
C GLN A 191 -3.70 -17.62 8.68
N HIS A 192 -4.35 -18.75 8.48
CA HIS A 192 -3.67 -20.05 8.48
C HIS A 192 -2.63 -20.01 7.36
N SER A 193 -1.36 -19.96 7.74
CA SER A 193 -0.28 -19.85 6.77
C SER A 193 0.25 -21.25 6.48
N ASP A 194 0.02 -21.72 5.26
CA ASP A 194 0.71 -22.88 4.68
C ASP A 194 2.17 -22.54 4.30
N GLY A 195 2.76 -21.54 4.94
CA GLY A 195 4.05 -20.95 4.62
C GLY A 195 3.95 -19.77 3.66
N LEU A 196 5.06 -19.03 3.54
CA LEU A 196 5.16 -17.87 2.65
C LEU A 196 5.05 -18.29 1.19
N LYS A 197 4.11 -17.66 0.46
CA LYS A 197 3.86 -17.86 -0.97
C LYS A 197 4.00 -16.51 -1.70
N PRO A 198 5.23 -16.10 -2.04
CA PRO A 198 5.45 -14.78 -2.63
C PRO A 198 4.83 -14.66 -4.03
N ARG A 199 4.31 -13.47 -4.33
CA ARG A 199 3.80 -13.07 -5.65
C ARG A 199 4.48 -11.77 -6.05
N LEU A 200 5.52 -11.85 -6.85
CA LEU A 200 6.30 -10.68 -7.24
C LEU A 200 5.61 -9.89 -8.35
N PRO A 201 5.60 -8.56 -8.30
CA PRO A 201 5.09 -7.74 -9.39
C PRO A 201 6.02 -7.84 -10.60
N SER A 202 5.46 -7.78 -11.81
CA SER A 202 6.23 -7.57 -13.02
C SER A 202 6.54 -6.07 -13.19
N PRO A 203 7.79 -5.68 -13.45
CA PRO A 203 8.13 -4.29 -13.76
C PRO A 203 7.40 -3.76 -15.00
N GLU A 204 6.99 -4.66 -15.90
CA GLU A 204 6.30 -4.35 -17.15
C GLU A 204 4.77 -4.28 -17.00
N ALA A 205 4.22 -4.47 -15.81
CA ALA A 205 2.78 -4.42 -15.58
C ALA A 205 2.22 -3.03 -15.88
N LYS A 206 1.24 -2.96 -16.79
CA LYS A 206 0.63 -1.71 -17.25
C LYS A 206 -0.75 -1.54 -16.62
N VAL A 207 -0.78 -0.90 -15.46
CA VAL A 207 -2.00 -0.52 -14.74
C VAL A 207 -2.19 0.99 -14.84
N SER A 208 -3.39 1.45 -15.11
CA SER A 208 -3.72 2.87 -15.13
C SER A 208 -4.99 3.17 -14.34
N VAL A 209 -5.19 4.44 -14.03
CA VAL A 209 -6.34 4.94 -13.27
C VAL A 209 -7.08 5.97 -14.10
N ARG A 210 -8.41 5.96 -14.02
CA ARG A 210 -9.27 7.03 -14.52
C ARG A 210 -10.28 7.40 -13.46
N THR A 211 -10.41 8.70 -13.22
CA THR A 211 -11.38 9.26 -12.29
C THR A 211 -12.52 9.88 -13.09
N LEU A 212 -13.75 9.44 -12.84
CA LEU A 212 -14.93 10.05 -13.43
C LEU A 212 -15.22 11.40 -12.75
N ILE A 213 -15.45 12.41 -13.58
CA ILE A 213 -16.00 13.70 -13.16
C ILE A 213 -17.25 14.01 -14.01
N PRO A 214 -18.21 14.79 -13.51
CA PRO A 214 -19.37 15.20 -14.29
C PRO A 214 -18.98 15.93 -15.58
N GLY A 215 -19.61 15.60 -16.71
CA GLY A 215 -19.36 16.21 -18.01
C GLY A 215 -18.62 15.30 -18.99
N TYR A 216 -17.62 15.83 -19.70
CA TYR A 216 -16.96 15.18 -20.83
C TYR A 216 -16.15 13.92 -20.49
N ALA A 217 -15.73 13.73 -19.24
CA ALA A 217 -14.86 12.61 -18.86
C ALA A 217 -15.43 11.23 -19.19
N ALA A 218 -16.74 11.03 -19.09
CA ALA A 218 -17.38 9.77 -19.46
C ALA A 218 -17.34 9.52 -20.97
N GLN A 219 -17.58 10.57 -21.78
CA GLN A 219 -17.48 10.48 -23.24
C GLN A 219 -16.03 10.20 -23.68
N GLU A 220 -15.05 10.94 -23.15
CA GLU A 220 -13.63 10.73 -23.41
C GLU A 220 -13.21 9.29 -23.09
N LEU A 221 -13.67 8.76 -21.94
CA LEU A 221 -13.39 7.39 -21.56
C LEU A 221 -14.05 6.39 -22.51
N SER A 222 -15.31 6.61 -22.90
CA SER A 222 -16.00 5.73 -23.86
C SER A 222 -15.28 5.66 -25.21
N ASP A 223 -14.80 6.79 -25.69
CA ASP A 223 -14.08 6.88 -26.98
C ASP A 223 -12.68 6.27 -26.89
N GLY A 224 -11.98 6.48 -25.76
CA GLY A 224 -10.59 6.08 -25.58
C GLY A 224 -10.39 4.65 -25.06
N LEU A 225 -11.33 4.12 -24.27
CA LEU A 225 -11.14 2.87 -23.53
C LEU A 225 -10.74 1.67 -24.40
N PRO A 226 -11.35 1.41 -25.57
CA PRO A 226 -10.97 0.29 -26.42
C PRO A 226 -9.54 0.38 -26.96
N HIS A 227 -8.95 1.58 -26.98
CA HIS A 227 -7.63 1.87 -27.57
C HIS A 227 -6.53 2.00 -26.51
N LEU A 228 -6.84 1.92 -25.21
CA LEU A 228 -5.82 2.00 -24.17
C LEU A 228 -4.83 0.83 -24.27
N SER A 229 -3.53 1.14 -24.19
CA SER A 229 -2.46 0.13 -24.16
C SER A 229 -2.28 -0.53 -22.78
N THR A 230 -3.02 -0.08 -21.77
CA THR A 230 -2.99 -0.65 -20.41
C THR A 230 -3.56 -2.07 -20.42
N GLN A 231 -3.06 -2.92 -19.52
CA GLN A 231 -3.56 -4.29 -19.30
C GLN A 231 -4.67 -4.32 -18.26
N ALA A 232 -4.64 -3.37 -17.33
CA ALA A 232 -5.67 -3.20 -16.33
C ALA A 232 -5.99 -1.73 -16.09
N LEU A 233 -7.27 -1.43 -15.89
CA LEU A 233 -7.77 -0.10 -15.57
C LEU A 233 -8.47 -0.12 -14.22
N ILE A 234 -8.13 0.85 -13.37
CA ILE A 234 -8.87 1.18 -12.16
C ILE A 234 -9.77 2.37 -12.49
N LEU A 235 -11.06 2.20 -12.35
CA LEU A 235 -12.06 3.25 -12.54
C LEU A 235 -12.50 3.77 -11.17
N GLN A 236 -12.19 5.02 -10.86
CA GLN A 236 -12.74 5.72 -9.70
C GLN A 236 -14.07 6.34 -10.08
N SER A 237 -15.15 5.75 -9.61
CA SER A 237 -16.53 6.13 -9.92
C SER A 237 -17.24 6.78 -8.72
N TYR A 238 -18.48 7.20 -8.89
CA TYR A 238 -19.22 7.97 -7.89
C TYR A 238 -19.83 7.11 -6.79
N GLY A 239 -19.89 7.63 -5.58
CA GLY A 239 -20.64 7.05 -4.46
C GLY A 239 -20.39 5.55 -4.28
N HIS A 240 -21.42 4.72 -4.44
CA HIS A 240 -21.33 3.27 -4.32
C HIS A 240 -20.81 2.54 -5.57
N GLY A 241 -19.98 3.19 -6.35
CA GLY A 241 -19.45 2.58 -7.58
C GLY A 241 -20.30 2.91 -8.81
N ASN A 242 -21.10 4.00 -8.78
CA ASN A 242 -21.95 4.40 -9.89
C ASN A 242 -21.10 5.00 -11.03
N ALA A 243 -21.33 4.52 -12.24
CA ALA A 243 -20.74 5.02 -13.47
C ALA A 243 -21.85 5.22 -14.52
N PRO A 244 -21.59 5.96 -15.62
CA PRO A 244 -22.52 6.01 -16.73
C PRO A 244 -22.90 4.62 -17.23
N SER A 245 -24.17 4.45 -17.58
CA SER A 245 -24.72 3.17 -18.04
C SER A 245 -25.41 3.28 -19.40
N ASP A 246 -25.11 4.36 -20.14
CA ASP A 246 -25.51 4.49 -21.52
C ASP A 246 -24.84 3.43 -22.41
N ASP A 247 -25.47 3.14 -23.54
CA ASP A 247 -25.00 2.09 -24.45
C ASP A 247 -23.58 2.30 -24.97
N ALA A 248 -23.12 3.55 -25.10
CA ALA A 248 -21.78 3.83 -25.61
C ALA A 248 -20.72 3.42 -24.57
N PHE A 249 -20.92 3.80 -23.31
CA PHE A 249 -20.04 3.44 -22.21
C PHE A 249 -20.00 1.92 -21.98
N VAL A 250 -21.17 1.27 -21.95
CA VAL A 250 -21.28 -0.19 -21.78
C VAL A 250 -20.53 -0.94 -22.89
N ARG A 251 -20.74 -0.53 -24.17
CA ARG A 251 -20.01 -1.13 -25.31
C ARG A 251 -18.50 -0.90 -25.24
N ALA A 252 -18.06 0.28 -24.80
CA ALA A 252 -16.63 0.57 -24.64
C ALA A 252 -15.99 -0.33 -23.56
N VAL A 253 -16.67 -0.50 -22.42
CA VAL A 253 -16.25 -1.42 -21.36
C VAL A 253 -16.16 -2.85 -21.90
N GLN A 254 -17.20 -3.32 -22.59
CA GLN A 254 -17.23 -4.66 -23.16
C GLN A 254 -16.11 -4.88 -24.18
N ALA A 255 -15.86 -3.91 -25.06
CA ALA A 255 -14.77 -3.98 -26.02
C ALA A 255 -13.38 -4.02 -25.37
N PHE A 256 -13.20 -3.34 -24.22
CA PHE A 256 -11.97 -3.38 -23.44
C PHE A 256 -11.77 -4.74 -22.76
N THR A 257 -12.78 -5.25 -22.08
CA THR A 257 -12.68 -6.51 -21.33
C THR A 257 -12.59 -7.74 -22.24
N GLN A 258 -13.23 -7.71 -23.42
CA GLN A 258 -13.09 -8.77 -24.44
C GLN A 258 -11.69 -8.89 -25.04
N GLN A 259 -10.82 -7.89 -24.85
CA GLN A 259 -9.40 -7.99 -25.16
C GLN A 259 -8.59 -8.73 -24.10
N GLY A 260 -9.23 -9.32 -23.09
CA GLY A 260 -8.57 -9.96 -21.94
C GLY A 260 -8.06 -8.97 -20.90
N LYS A 261 -8.41 -7.69 -21.00
CA LYS A 261 -8.01 -6.65 -20.07
C LYS A 261 -8.95 -6.58 -18.86
N LEU A 262 -8.42 -6.18 -17.70
CA LEU A 262 -9.17 -6.10 -16.45
C LEU A 262 -9.64 -4.66 -16.19
N LEU A 263 -10.89 -4.50 -15.72
CA LEU A 263 -11.43 -3.23 -15.27
C LEU A 263 -11.98 -3.38 -13.85
N LEU A 264 -11.31 -2.72 -12.90
CA LEU A 264 -11.71 -2.69 -11.49
C LEU A 264 -12.37 -1.34 -11.18
N ASN A 265 -13.61 -1.39 -10.70
CA ASN A 265 -14.36 -0.22 -10.28
C ASN A 265 -14.26 0.00 -8.78
N ILE A 266 -13.75 1.16 -8.35
CA ILE A 266 -13.68 1.58 -6.95
C ILE A 266 -14.41 2.90 -6.73
N SER A 267 -14.76 3.19 -5.49
CA SER A 267 -15.37 4.47 -5.14
C SER A 267 -14.34 5.60 -5.10
N GLN A 268 -14.73 6.81 -5.50
CA GLN A 268 -13.98 8.05 -5.22
C GLN A 268 -14.11 8.49 -3.77
N VAL A 269 -15.13 7.99 -3.07
CA VAL A 269 -15.38 8.37 -1.67
C VAL A 269 -14.34 7.65 -0.80
N PRO A 270 -13.56 8.35 0.04
CA PRO A 270 -12.49 7.73 0.82
C PRO A 270 -12.94 6.55 1.70
N GLN A 271 -14.17 6.61 2.25
CA GLN A 271 -14.82 5.50 2.96
C GLN A 271 -15.96 4.91 2.12
N GLY A 272 -15.75 4.79 0.80
CA GLY A 272 -16.75 4.27 -0.13
C GLY A 272 -16.66 2.76 -0.30
N CYS A 273 -17.75 2.18 -0.77
CA CYS A 273 -17.80 0.77 -1.15
C CYS A 273 -18.41 0.66 -2.56
N ALA A 274 -17.63 0.22 -3.53
CA ALA A 274 -18.13 -0.03 -4.88
C ALA A 274 -18.83 -1.39 -4.91
N ALA A 275 -20.17 -1.34 -4.88
CA ALA A 275 -21.05 -2.50 -4.95
C ALA A 275 -22.15 -2.24 -5.99
N ALA A 276 -22.57 -3.26 -6.70
CA ALA A 276 -23.70 -3.15 -7.63
C ALA A 276 -25.02 -3.04 -6.84
N VAL A 277 -25.35 -1.83 -6.38
CA VAL A 277 -26.56 -1.58 -5.57
C VAL A 277 -27.79 -1.31 -6.46
N TYR A 278 -27.60 -0.91 -7.71
CA TYR A 278 -28.67 -0.53 -8.62
C TYR A 278 -28.70 -1.42 -9.86
N ALA A 279 -29.91 -1.61 -10.46
CA ALA A 279 -30.10 -2.38 -11.68
C ALA A 279 -29.22 -1.90 -12.87
N GLN A 280 -28.87 -0.61 -12.90
CA GLN A 280 -27.94 -0.04 -13.87
C GLN A 280 -26.52 -0.63 -13.76
N GLY A 281 -26.11 -1.13 -12.57
CA GLY A 281 -24.84 -1.81 -12.36
C GLY A 281 -24.77 -3.21 -13.00
N ASP A 282 -25.91 -3.82 -13.35
CA ASP A 282 -25.94 -5.15 -13.97
C ASP A 282 -25.40 -5.14 -15.41
N ALA A 283 -25.70 -4.12 -16.20
CA ALA A 283 -25.18 -3.99 -17.56
C ALA A 283 -23.64 -3.87 -17.58
N LEU A 284 -23.08 -3.05 -16.68
CA LEU A 284 -21.64 -2.90 -16.54
C LEU A 284 -20.96 -4.16 -16.02
N ARG A 285 -21.57 -4.87 -15.09
CA ARG A 285 -21.10 -6.17 -14.60
C ARG A 285 -21.07 -7.22 -15.71
N GLN A 286 -22.15 -7.30 -16.53
CA GLN A 286 -22.19 -8.17 -17.71
C GLN A 286 -21.16 -7.78 -18.76
N ALA A 287 -20.82 -6.49 -18.87
CA ALA A 287 -19.73 -6.01 -19.72
C ALA A 287 -18.31 -6.33 -19.16
N GLY A 288 -18.20 -6.91 -17.96
CA GLY A 288 -16.96 -7.38 -17.38
C GLY A 288 -16.30 -6.46 -16.34
N ILE A 289 -17.01 -5.43 -15.83
CA ILE A 289 -16.52 -4.63 -14.71
C ILE A 289 -16.46 -5.49 -13.43
N ILE A 290 -15.34 -5.40 -12.74
CA ILE A 290 -15.15 -5.99 -11.41
C ILE A 290 -15.41 -4.90 -10.36
N ASN A 291 -16.34 -5.12 -9.43
CA ASN A 291 -16.53 -4.21 -8.31
C ASN A 291 -15.49 -4.46 -7.23
N GLY A 292 -14.75 -3.41 -6.86
CA GLY A 292 -13.64 -3.46 -5.92
C GLY A 292 -14.05 -3.38 -4.44
N GLY A 293 -15.35 -3.26 -4.14
CA GLY A 293 -15.84 -3.20 -2.77
C GLY A 293 -15.24 -2.01 -2.00
N LYS A 294 -14.61 -2.30 -0.88
CA LYS A 294 -13.95 -1.33 0.02
C LYS A 294 -12.51 -0.98 -0.38
N CYS A 295 -12.09 -1.32 -1.60
CA CYS A 295 -10.77 -0.99 -2.09
C CYS A 295 -10.54 0.52 -2.13
N ASN A 296 -9.46 0.99 -1.49
CA ASN A 296 -8.88 2.29 -1.77
C ASN A 296 -7.97 2.21 -3.01
N LEU A 297 -7.48 3.33 -3.49
CA LEU A 297 -6.67 3.38 -4.71
C LEU A 297 -5.37 2.58 -4.58
N GLU A 298 -4.71 2.64 -3.42
CA GLU A 298 -3.43 1.96 -3.16
C GLU A 298 -3.59 0.44 -3.19
N THR A 299 -4.63 -0.09 -2.53
CA THR A 299 -4.94 -1.53 -2.56
C THR A 299 -5.34 -1.97 -3.97
N ALA A 300 -6.17 -1.19 -4.65
CA ALA A 300 -6.58 -1.47 -6.03
C ALA A 300 -5.37 -1.52 -6.97
N THR A 301 -4.43 -0.57 -6.83
CA THR A 301 -3.20 -0.53 -7.63
C THR A 301 -2.36 -1.77 -7.38
N ALA A 302 -2.13 -2.15 -6.13
CA ALA A 302 -1.37 -3.35 -5.78
C ALA A 302 -2.04 -4.63 -6.32
N LEU A 303 -3.36 -4.76 -6.13
CA LEU A 303 -4.13 -5.91 -6.61
C LEU A 303 -4.07 -6.06 -8.13
N MET A 304 -4.31 -4.96 -8.86
CA MET A 304 -4.32 -4.99 -10.33
C MET A 304 -2.91 -5.18 -10.91
N THR A 305 -1.88 -4.64 -10.25
CA THR A 305 -0.48 -4.91 -10.62
C THR A 305 -0.16 -6.40 -10.51
N LEU A 306 -0.54 -7.06 -9.41
CA LEU A 306 -0.34 -8.50 -9.26
C LEU A 306 -1.23 -9.30 -10.22
N ALA A 307 -2.47 -8.86 -10.45
CA ALA A 307 -3.36 -9.50 -11.42
C ALA A 307 -2.75 -9.54 -12.82
N VAL A 308 -2.19 -8.43 -13.28
CA VAL A 308 -1.46 -8.34 -14.55
C VAL A 308 -0.19 -9.18 -14.53
N SER A 309 0.57 -9.13 -13.43
CA SER A 309 1.85 -9.84 -13.31
C SER A 309 1.72 -11.36 -13.34
N HIS A 310 0.55 -11.88 -12.96
CA HIS A 310 0.29 -13.32 -12.82
C HIS A 310 -0.87 -13.81 -13.69
N ASP A 311 -1.24 -13.06 -14.72
CA ASP A 311 -2.28 -13.39 -15.70
C ASP A 311 -3.61 -13.81 -15.04
N TRP A 312 -4.03 -13.08 -13.99
CA TRP A 312 -5.30 -13.36 -13.31
C TRP A 312 -6.47 -12.93 -14.18
N ASN A 313 -7.53 -13.72 -14.13
CA ASN A 313 -8.82 -13.34 -14.68
C ASN A 313 -9.69 -12.60 -13.63
N ALA A 314 -10.85 -12.13 -14.06
CA ALA A 314 -11.80 -11.42 -13.20
C ALA A 314 -12.24 -12.23 -11.97
N ASP A 315 -12.45 -13.54 -12.12
CA ASP A 315 -12.87 -14.41 -11.02
C ASP A 315 -11.78 -14.51 -9.94
N LYS A 316 -10.51 -14.61 -10.37
CA LYS A 316 -9.38 -14.62 -9.45
C LYS A 316 -9.24 -13.31 -8.70
N VAL A 317 -9.40 -12.17 -9.37
CA VAL A 317 -9.41 -10.85 -8.72
C VAL A 317 -10.54 -10.76 -7.68
N GLN A 318 -11.74 -11.21 -8.00
CA GLN A 318 -12.85 -11.24 -7.05
C GLN A 318 -12.58 -12.18 -5.86
N GLN A 319 -11.92 -13.31 -6.08
CA GLN A 319 -11.52 -14.22 -5.01
C GLN A 319 -10.54 -13.53 -4.04
N GLU A 320 -9.54 -12.83 -4.56
CA GLU A 320 -8.57 -12.07 -3.74
C GLU A 320 -9.27 -10.97 -2.94
N LEU A 321 -10.19 -10.22 -3.55
CA LEU A 321 -10.98 -9.20 -2.85
C LEU A 321 -11.75 -9.78 -1.65
N ARG A 322 -12.35 -10.97 -1.80
CA ARG A 322 -13.04 -11.66 -0.70
C ARG A 322 -12.06 -12.09 0.40
N GLN A 323 -10.91 -12.64 0.03
CA GLN A 323 -9.88 -13.07 1.00
C GLN A 323 -9.33 -11.88 1.82
N LEU A 324 -9.31 -10.68 1.23
CA LEU A 324 -8.90 -9.44 1.87
C LEU A 324 -10.04 -8.76 2.68
N ASN A 325 -11.25 -9.35 2.74
CA ASN A 325 -12.45 -8.78 3.36
C ASN A 325 -12.83 -7.41 2.77
N LEU A 326 -12.61 -7.22 1.49
CA LEU A 326 -12.95 -6.00 0.75
C LEU A 326 -14.34 -6.07 0.09
N LEU A 327 -14.88 -7.26 -0.12
CA LEU A 327 -16.23 -7.51 -0.63
C LEU A 327 -17.18 -7.90 0.49
#